data_6ecb1187aa77815e5ab03bc6d5ca4151
#
_entry.id   6ecb1187aa77815e5ab03bc6d5ca4151
#
_cell.length_a   1.000
_cell.length_b   1.000
_cell.length_c   1.000
_cell.angle_alpha   90.00
_cell.angle_beta   90.00
_cell.angle_gamma   90.00
#
_symmetry.space_group_name_H-M   'P 1'
#
loop_
_entity.id
_entity.type
_entity.pdbx_description
1 polymer ?
#
loop_
_entity_poly.entity_id
_entity_poly.type
_entity_poly.pdbx_seq_one_letter_code
_entity_poly.pdbx_strand_id
1 'polypeptide(L)'
;MNAALHAKDLTVTAGANRITADGRVSALKGEGDVPKVAVDTGALGGMYARRIHLTSTESGVGVNLGNLYAREGDIILNSAGKLVLKNSLAGGNTTVTGTNVSLSGDNKAGGNLSVTGTTGLTLNQSRLVTDKNLVLSSSGQIVQNGGELTAGQNAMLSAQHLNQTSGTVNAAENVTLTTTDDTTLKGRSVAGKTLTVSSGSLNNGGTLVAGRDATVKTGTFSNTGAVQERPESHRH
;
A
#
# COMPACT_ATOMS: atom_id res chain seq x y z
N MET A 1 1.10 -16.93 15.98
CA MET A 1 -0.24 -17.14 16.61
C MET A 1 -1.09 -17.99 15.69
N ASN A 2 -1.59 -19.11 16.18
CA ASN A 2 -2.44 -20.03 15.39
C ASN A 2 -3.91 -19.96 15.80
N ALA A 3 -4.30 -18.91 16.52
CA ALA A 3 -5.66 -18.64 16.95
C ALA A 3 -6.00 -17.17 16.74
N ALA A 4 -7.30 -16.88 16.58
CA ALA A 4 -7.79 -15.51 16.42
C ALA A 4 -7.70 -14.73 17.75
N LEU A 5 -7.28 -13.48 17.66
CA LEU A 5 -7.39 -12.49 18.74
C LEU A 5 -8.66 -11.67 18.54
N HIS A 6 -9.48 -11.59 19.58
CA HIS A 6 -10.67 -10.76 19.60
C HIS A 6 -10.57 -9.72 20.71
N ALA A 7 -10.76 -8.45 20.40
CA ALA A 7 -10.70 -7.36 21.34
C ALA A 7 -11.67 -6.24 20.94
N LYS A 8 -11.98 -5.36 21.89
CA LYS A 8 -12.69 -4.12 21.58
C LYS A 8 -11.75 -3.17 20.84
N ASP A 9 -10.61 -2.89 21.43
CA ASP A 9 -9.51 -2.13 20.81
C ASP A 9 -8.23 -2.96 21.01
N LEU A 10 -7.51 -3.23 19.94
CA LEU A 10 -6.32 -4.07 19.97
C LEU A 10 -5.07 -3.20 19.72
N THR A 11 -4.18 -3.18 20.70
CA THR A 11 -2.86 -2.59 20.58
C THR A 11 -1.82 -3.68 20.80
N VAL A 12 -0.93 -3.86 19.83
CA VAL A 12 0.16 -4.84 19.88
C VAL A 12 1.48 -4.08 19.76
N THR A 13 2.37 -4.30 20.72
CA THR A 13 3.73 -3.77 20.69
C THR A 13 4.71 -4.94 20.74
N ALA A 14 5.61 -5.01 19.78
CA ALA A 14 6.62 -6.06 19.69
C ALA A 14 8.03 -5.46 19.63
N GLY A 15 9.02 -6.25 20.11
CA GLY A 15 10.40 -5.84 20.22
C GLY A 15 10.78 -5.47 21.65
N ALA A 16 12.07 -5.16 21.86
CA ALA A 16 12.55 -4.65 23.15
C ALA A 16 12.12 -3.19 23.33
N ASN A 17 11.15 -2.98 24.20
CA ASN A 17 10.49 -1.67 24.37
C ASN A 17 10.37 -1.25 25.83
N ARG A 18 10.40 0.05 26.05
CA ARG A 18 9.89 0.69 27.25
C ARG A 18 8.51 1.28 26.91
N ILE A 19 7.50 0.90 27.68
CA ILE A 19 6.17 1.46 27.58
C ILE A 19 5.92 2.27 28.85
N THR A 20 5.62 3.53 28.71
CA THR A 20 5.32 4.43 29.84
C THR A 20 3.83 4.35 30.19
N ALA A 21 3.46 4.81 31.38
CA ALA A 21 2.09 4.75 31.89
C ALA A 21 1.08 5.52 31.00
N ASP A 22 1.55 6.51 30.24
CA ASP A 22 0.77 7.25 29.23
C ASP A 22 0.74 6.56 27.86
N GLY A 23 1.27 5.33 27.76
CA GLY A 23 1.24 4.51 26.53
C GLY A 23 2.31 4.84 25.50
N ARG A 24 3.28 5.70 25.79
CA ARG A 24 4.40 5.97 24.87
C ARG A 24 5.32 4.78 24.79
N VAL A 25 5.67 4.41 23.56
CA VAL A 25 6.57 3.31 23.24
C VAL A 25 7.93 3.87 22.79
N SER A 26 9.00 3.42 23.42
CA SER A 26 10.37 3.70 22.99
C SER A 26 11.16 2.41 22.84
N ALA A 27 11.90 2.27 21.74
CA ALA A 27 12.77 1.12 21.53
C ALA A 27 13.91 1.09 22.56
N LEU A 28 14.21 -0.10 23.06
CA LEU A 28 15.38 -0.39 23.88
C LEU A 28 16.34 -1.28 23.07
N LYS A 29 17.61 -1.27 23.48
CA LYS A 29 18.54 -2.27 22.95
C LYS A 29 18.14 -3.64 23.50
N GLY A 30 17.84 -4.57 22.61
CA GLY A 30 17.55 -5.97 22.98
C GLY A 30 18.82 -6.68 23.47
N GLU A 31 18.63 -7.71 24.27
CA GLU A 31 19.70 -8.64 24.71
C GLU A 31 19.48 -10.01 24.06
N GLY A 32 20.55 -10.64 23.60
CA GLY A 32 20.51 -11.96 22.95
C GLY A 32 20.33 -11.91 21.42
N ASP A 33 20.02 -13.05 20.83
CA ASP A 33 19.84 -13.19 19.39
C ASP A 33 18.57 -12.50 18.91
N VAL A 34 18.69 -11.73 17.82
CA VAL A 34 17.56 -11.01 17.20
C VAL A 34 16.66 -12.02 16.49
N PRO A 35 15.36 -12.13 16.84
CA PRO A 35 14.44 -13.00 16.14
C PRO A 35 14.21 -12.50 14.70
N LYS A 36 13.96 -13.41 13.77
CA LYS A 36 13.64 -13.02 12.38
C LYS A 36 12.27 -12.37 12.24
N VAL A 37 11.33 -12.74 13.09
CA VAL A 37 9.94 -12.30 13.07
C VAL A 37 9.49 -11.98 14.50
N ALA A 38 8.99 -10.76 14.70
CA ALA A 38 8.45 -10.32 15.98
C ALA A 38 6.99 -10.74 16.19
N VAL A 39 6.18 -10.67 15.12
CA VAL A 39 4.77 -11.05 15.13
C VAL A 39 4.46 -11.88 13.89
N ASP A 40 3.91 -13.07 14.12
CA ASP A 40 3.46 -13.97 13.07
C ASP A 40 2.05 -14.48 13.45
N THR A 41 1.05 -14.15 12.64
CA THR A 41 -0.32 -14.62 12.88
C THR A 41 -0.56 -16.03 12.36
N GLY A 42 0.36 -16.58 11.56
CA GLY A 42 0.15 -17.90 10.94
C GLY A 42 -1.06 -17.95 10.00
N ALA A 43 -1.30 -19.12 9.41
CA ALA A 43 -2.39 -19.31 8.46
C ALA A 43 -3.79 -19.30 9.10
N LEU A 44 -3.91 -19.70 10.37
CA LEU A 44 -5.17 -19.80 11.11
C LEU A 44 -5.38 -18.66 12.11
N GLY A 45 -4.39 -17.80 12.28
CA GLY A 45 -4.48 -16.66 13.19
C GLY A 45 -5.00 -15.41 12.47
N GLY A 46 -5.60 -14.53 13.25
CA GLY A 46 -6.07 -13.23 12.79
C GLY A 46 -6.31 -12.29 13.95
N MET A 47 -6.51 -11.01 13.65
CA MET A 47 -6.83 -9.98 14.64
C MET A 47 -8.19 -9.36 14.30
N TYR A 48 -9.09 -9.37 15.25
CA TYR A 48 -10.47 -8.90 15.11
C TYR A 48 -10.78 -7.92 16.23
N ALA A 49 -10.97 -6.66 15.88
CA ALA A 49 -11.23 -5.62 16.87
C ALA A 49 -12.06 -4.50 16.24
N ARG A 50 -12.44 -3.52 17.05
CA ARG A 50 -13.00 -2.28 16.54
C ARG A 50 -11.91 -1.42 15.88
N ARG A 51 -10.71 -1.42 16.45
CA ARG A 51 -9.48 -0.76 15.95
C ARG A 51 -8.28 -1.64 16.20
N ILE A 52 -7.30 -1.59 15.31
CA ILE A 52 -6.04 -2.35 15.43
C ILE A 52 -4.87 -1.38 15.27
N HIS A 53 -4.00 -1.38 16.26
CA HIS A 53 -2.73 -0.66 16.21
C HIS A 53 -1.58 -1.61 16.57
N LEU A 54 -0.68 -1.84 15.64
CA LEU A 54 0.49 -2.70 15.82
C LEU A 54 1.77 -1.90 15.58
N THR A 55 2.70 -1.98 16.52
CA THR A 55 4.02 -1.37 16.42
C THR A 55 5.10 -2.42 16.71
N SER A 56 6.04 -2.60 15.78
CA SER A 56 7.25 -3.40 15.97
C SER A 56 8.47 -2.46 15.85
N THR A 57 9.25 -2.36 16.92
CA THR A 57 10.30 -1.34 17.05
C THR A 57 11.69 -1.84 16.75
N GLU A 58 11.92 -3.15 16.68
CA GLU A 58 13.24 -3.72 16.38
C GLU A 58 13.57 -3.64 14.89
N SER A 59 14.66 -2.95 14.58
CA SER A 59 15.18 -2.86 13.22
C SER A 59 15.58 -4.25 12.70
N GLY A 60 15.19 -4.55 11.46
CA GLY A 60 15.48 -5.83 10.81
C GLY A 60 14.60 -7.00 11.24
N VAL A 61 13.71 -6.83 12.22
CA VAL A 61 12.76 -7.87 12.63
C VAL A 61 11.46 -7.72 11.86
N GLY A 62 11.03 -8.81 11.22
CA GLY A 62 9.84 -8.82 10.37
C GLY A 62 8.52 -8.97 11.14
N VAL A 63 7.44 -8.60 10.47
CA VAL A 63 6.07 -8.80 10.92
C VAL A 63 5.29 -9.48 9.80
N ASN A 64 4.67 -10.63 10.09
CA ASN A 64 3.81 -11.38 9.16
C ASN A 64 2.38 -11.40 9.66
N LEU A 65 1.48 -10.78 8.92
CA LEU A 65 0.08 -10.63 9.28
C LEU A 65 -0.82 -11.32 8.25
N GLY A 66 -1.71 -12.18 8.73
CA GLY A 66 -2.71 -12.86 7.92
C GLY A 66 -3.96 -12.03 7.74
N ASN A 67 -4.97 -12.22 8.61
CA ASN A 67 -6.27 -11.57 8.51
C ASN A 67 -6.43 -10.52 9.61
N LEU A 68 -6.70 -9.27 9.24
CA LEU A 68 -6.94 -8.17 10.15
C LEU A 68 -8.32 -7.57 9.89
N TYR A 69 -9.14 -7.48 10.93
CA TYR A 69 -10.48 -6.90 10.87
C TYR A 69 -10.64 -5.81 11.93
N ALA A 70 -10.65 -4.55 11.48
CA ALA A 70 -11.01 -3.40 12.31
C ALA A 70 -12.39 -2.90 11.87
N ARG A 71 -13.43 -3.39 12.55
CA ARG A 71 -14.82 -3.26 12.10
C ARG A 71 -15.28 -1.82 11.90
N GLU A 72 -14.91 -0.92 12.82
CA GLU A 72 -15.44 0.44 12.87
C GLU A 72 -14.37 1.51 12.73
N GLY A 73 -13.12 1.18 12.98
CA GLY A 73 -12.04 2.14 13.05
C GLY A 73 -10.87 1.80 12.16
N ASP A 74 -9.71 2.29 12.56
CA ASP A 74 -8.51 2.25 11.76
C ASP A 74 -7.68 0.98 12.00
N ILE A 75 -6.93 0.61 10.97
CA ILE A 75 -5.79 -0.30 11.06
C ILE A 75 -4.52 0.54 10.89
N ILE A 76 -3.65 0.52 11.90
CA ILE A 76 -2.34 1.19 11.87
C ILE A 76 -1.27 0.15 12.15
N LEU A 77 -0.40 -0.07 11.19
CA LEU A 77 0.69 -1.05 11.25
C LEU A 77 2.01 -0.32 11.02
N ASN A 78 2.89 -0.35 12.02
CA ASN A 78 4.22 0.23 11.94
C ASN A 78 5.27 -0.84 12.26
N SER A 79 6.19 -1.09 11.34
CA SER A 79 7.31 -1.99 11.56
C SER A 79 8.63 -1.30 11.23
N ALA A 80 9.60 -1.40 12.14
CA ALA A 80 10.98 -0.99 11.87
C ALA A 80 11.73 -1.97 10.95
N GLY A 81 11.10 -3.08 10.58
CA GLY A 81 11.60 -4.10 9.67
C GLY A 81 10.64 -4.39 8.52
N LYS A 82 10.79 -5.58 7.93
CA LYS A 82 9.91 -6.07 6.87
C LYS A 82 8.49 -6.30 7.39
N LEU A 83 7.49 -5.92 6.60
CA LEU A 83 6.09 -6.16 6.91
C LEU A 83 5.42 -6.90 5.76
N VAL A 84 4.78 -8.03 6.08
CA VAL A 84 3.95 -8.81 5.17
C VAL A 84 2.51 -8.76 5.65
N LEU A 85 1.59 -8.36 4.79
CA LEU A 85 0.16 -8.31 5.05
C LEU A 85 -0.60 -9.04 3.95
N LYS A 86 -1.45 -9.98 4.34
CA LYS A 86 -2.22 -10.78 3.38
C LYS A 86 -3.63 -10.21 3.16
N ASN A 87 -4.42 -10.09 4.22
CA ASN A 87 -5.79 -9.58 4.11
C ASN A 87 -6.08 -8.58 5.23
N SER A 88 -6.80 -7.52 4.90
CA SER A 88 -7.26 -6.56 5.90
C SER A 88 -8.59 -5.93 5.51
N LEU A 89 -9.39 -5.60 6.51
CA LEU A 89 -10.61 -4.84 6.35
C LEU A 89 -10.70 -3.81 7.48
N ALA A 90 -10.69 -2.54 7.14
CA ALA A 90 -10.91 -1.43 8.06
C ALA A 90 -12.20 -0.69 7.70
N GLY A 91 -13.02 -0.39 8.70
CA GLY A 91 -14.15 0.53 8.55
C GLY A 91 -13.70 1.98 8.37
N GLY A 92 -12.56 2.34 8.96
CA GLY A 92 -11.88 3.62 8.83
C GLY A 92 -10.70 3.59 7.86
N ASN A 93 -9.60 4.21 8.27
CA ASN A 93 -8.37 4.28 7.49
C ASN A 93 -7.48 3.05 7.72
N THR A 94 -6.69 2.72 6.71
CA THR A 94 -5.58 1.77 6.85
C THR A 94 -4.27 2.48 6.56
N THR A 95 -3.33 2.40 7.50
CA THR A 95 -1.98 2.95 7.37
C THR A 95 -0.96 1.85 7.65
N VAL A 96 -0.10 1.57 6.68
CA VAL A 96 0.93 0.53 6.77
C VAL A 96 2.29 1.15 6.49
N THR A 97 3.23 0.95 7.40
CA THR A 97 4.62 1.42 7.25
C THR A 97 5.59 0.31 7.63
N GLY A 98 6.56 0.08 6.78
CA GLY A 98 7.65 -0.86 7.00
C GLY A 98 8.87 -0.51 6.17
N THR A 99 9.97 -1.22 6.33
CA THR A 99 11.15 -1.05 5.46
C THR A 99 10.88 -1.62 4.08
N ASN A 100 10.60 -2.92 4.00
CA ASN A 100 10.07 -3.60 2.84
C ASN A 100 8.67 -4.09 3.16
N VAL A 101 7.68 -3.59 2.44
CA VAL A 101 6.28 -3.98 2.62
C VAL A 101 5.86 -4.86 1.47
N SER A 102 5.28 -6.01 1.79
CA SER A 102 4.71 -6.95 0.82
C SER A 102 3.24 -7.16 1.12
N LEU A 103 2.40 -6.84 0.16
CA LEU A 103 0.95 -7.01 0.24
C LEU A 103 0.47 -8.08 -0.75
N SER A 104 -0.48 -8.87 -0.30
CA SER A 104 -1.21 -9.83 -1.13
C SER A 104 -2.66 -9.91 -0.68
N GLY A 105 -3.50 -10.71 -1.35
CA GLY A 105 -4.90 -10.90 -0.98
C GLY A 105 -5.73 -9.62 -1.05
N ASP A 106 -6.79 -9.57 -0.25
CA ASP A 106 -7.76 -8.47 -0.25
C ASP A 106 -7.54 -7.52 0.92
N ASN A 107 -7.28 -6.25 0.61
CA ASN A 107 -7.10 -5.19 1.59
C ASN A 107 -8.08 -4.05 1.30
N LYS A 108 -9.03 -3.83 2.20
CA LYS A 108 -10.10 -2.83 2.07
C LYS A 108 -10.08 -1.81 3.20
N ALA A 109 -10.31 -0.55 2.85
CA ALA A 109 -10.51 0.53 3.81
C ALA A 109 -11.73 1.38 3.41
N GLY A 110 -12.61 1.65 4.37
CA GLY A 110 -13.72 2.58 4.19
C GLY A 110 -13.30 4.05 4.18
N GLY A 111 -12.11 4.35 4.72
CA GLY A 111 -11.46 5.65 4.65
C GLY A 111 -10.36 5.70 3.60
N ASN A 112 -9.21 6.30 3.96
CA ASN A 112 -8.01 6.30 3.15
C ASN A 112 -7.20 5.02 3.37
N LEU A 113 -6.47 4.58 2.34
CA LEU A 113 -5.51 3.50 2.44
C LEU A 113 -4.13 4.04 2.04
N SER A 114 -3.19 4.01 2.98
CA SER A 114 -1.82 4.51 2.81
C SER A 114 -0.81 3.43 3.14
N VAL A 115 0.12 3.15 2.24
CA VAL A 115 1.18 2.15 2.41
C VAL A 115 2.51 2.77 2.07
N THR A 116 3.46 2.66 3.00
CA THR A 116 4.84 3.13 2.82
C THR A 116 5.82 1.99 3.06
N GLY A 117 6.56 1.64 2.02
CA GLY A 117 7.75 0.79 2.14
C GLY A 117 8.99 1.66 1.97
N THR A 118 9.72 1.95 3.06
CA THR A 118 10.82 2.92 2.98
C THR A 118 11.90 2.55 1.98
N THR A 119 12.18 1.25 1.81
CA THR A 119 13.14 0.75 0.82
C THR A 119 12.47 0.04 -0.36
N GLY A 120 11.23 -0.45 -0.18
CA GLY A 120 10.50 -1.14 -1.23
C GLY A 120 9.08 -1.49 -0.83
N LEU A 121 8.21 -1.56 -1.84
CA LEU A 121 6.83 -1.98 -1.73
C LEU A 121 6.52 -2.95 -2.88
N THR A 122 6.08 -4.15 -2.54
CA THR A 122 5.70 -5.18 -3.50
C THR A 122 4.25 -5.58 -3.32
N LEU A 123 3.49 -5.55 -4.40
CA LEU A 123 2.09 -5.96 -4.48
C LEU A 123 2.00 -7.21 -5.35
N ASN A 124 1.71 -8.37 -4.75
CA ASN A 124 1.62 -9.64 -5.46
C ASN A 124 0.18 -10.10 -5.52
N GLN A 125 -0.47 -9.97 -6.68
CA GLN A 125 -1.89 -10.30 -6.88
C GLN A 125 -2.77 -9.67 -5.79
N SER A 126 -2.40 -8.48 -5.32
CA SER A 126 -3.07 -7.80 -4.23
C SER A 126 -4.22 -6.96 -4.75
N ARG A 127 -5.36 -7.08 -4.09
CA ARG A 127 -6.51 -6.22 -4.32
C ARG A 127 -6.57 -5.19 -3.20
N LEU A 128 -6.22 -3.93 -3.52
CA LEU A 128 -6.33 -2.79 -2.61
C LEU A 128 -7.54 -1.96 -3.03
N VAL A 129 -8.48 -1.81 -2.13
CA VAL A 129 -9.71 -1.03 -2.37
C VAL A 129 -9.92 -0.05 -1.24
N THR A 130 -10.14 1.20 -1.58
CA THR A 130 -10.52 2.23 -0.62
C THR A 130 -11.66 3.07 -1.14
N ASP A 131 -12.54 3.52 -0.24
CA ASP A 131 -13.65 4.39 -0.61
C ASP A 131 -13.19 5.85 -0.84
N LYS A 132 -11.99 6.20 -0.37
CA LYS A 132 -11.39 7.54 -0.52
C LYS A 132 -10.09 7.49 -1.32
N ASN A 133 -8.98 7.91 -0.71
CA ASN A 133 -7.70 8.02 -1.40
C ASN A 133 -6.82 6.80 -1.13
N LEU A 134 -6.14 6.34 -2.19
CA LEU A 134 -5.08 5.35 -2.14
C LEU A 134 -3.74 6.07 -2.33
N VAL A 135 -2.83 5.90 -1.37
CA VAL A 135 -1.47 6.45 -1.42
C VAL A 135 -0.46 5.34 -1.19
N LEU A 136 0.36 5.08 -2.18
CA LEU A 136 1.47 4.14 -2.11
C LEU A 136 2.78 4.88 -2.29
N SER A 137 3.73 4.70 -1.38
CA SER A 137 5.01 5.39 -1.44
C SER A 137 6.19 4.51 -1.08
N SER A 138 7.32 4.77 -1.73
CA SER A 138 8.62 4.15 -1.42
C SER A 138 9.75 5.10 -1.80
N SER A 139 10.81 5.16 -0.99
CA SER A 139 12.05 5.83 -1.39
C SER A 139 12.88 4.98 -2.38
N GLY A 140 12.57 3.68 -2.49
CA GLY A 140 13.12 2.76 -3.47
C GLY A 140 12.11 2.44 -4.57
N GLN A 141 11.72 1.18 -4.68
CA GLN A 141 10.82 0.74 -5.74
C GLN A 141 9.42 0.40 -5.25
N ILE A 142 8.45 0.60 -6.13
CA ILE A 142 7.12 -0.02 -6.07
C ILE A 142 7.02 -1.02 -7.21
N VAL A 143 6.65 -2.27 -6.90
CA VAL A 143 6.40 -3.33 -7.88
C VAL A 143 4.97 -3.80 -7.75
N GLN A 144 4.20 -3.73 -8.83
CA GLN A 144 2.88 -4.33 -8.93
C GLN A 144 2.93 -5.54 -9.88
N ASN A 145 2.74 -6.72 -9.30
CA ASN A 145 2.66 -7.98 -10.04
C ASN A 145 1.21 -8.45 -10.07
N GLY A 146 0.43 -7.96 -10.99
CA GLY A 146 -0.99 -8.25 -11.08
C GLY A 146 -1.83 -7.58 -9.99
N GLY A 147 -3.07 -8.04 -9.84
CA GLY A 147 -4.03 -7.51 -8.88
C GLY A 147 -4.70 -6.21 -9.30
N GLU A 148 -5.39 -5.60 -8.37
CA GLU A 148 -6.24 -4.43 -8.60
C GLU A 148 -6.04 -3.39 -7.52
N LEU A 149 -5.74 -2.16 -7.92
CA LEU A 149 -5.71 -0.99 -7.04
C LEU A 149 -6.89 -0.09 -7.40
N THR A 150 -7.79 0.14 -6.45
CA THR A 150 -9.00 0.93 -6.70
C THR A 150 -9.20 1.96 -5.60
N ALA A 151 -9.32 3.22 -6.00
CA ALA A 151 -9.63 4.34 -5.14
C ALA A 151 -10.97 4.96 -5.50
N GLY A 152 -11.81 5.21 -4.50
CA GLY A 152 -13.08 5.92 -4.66
C GLY A 152 -12.89 7.41 -4.97
N GLN A 153 -11.72 7.95 -4.72
CA GLN A 153 -11.32 9.32 -5.07
C GLN A 153 -10.03 9.31 -5.89
N ASN A 154 -8.88 9.50 -5.25
CA ASN A 154 -7.59 9.62 -5.94
C ASN A 154 -6.68 8.43 -5.64
N ALA A 155 -5.91 8.00 -6.63
CA ALA A 155 -4.82 7.06 -6.48
C ALA A 155 -3.49 7.75 -6.78
N MET A 156 -2.54 7.66 -5.84
CA MET A 156 -1.23 8.28 -5.94
C MET A 156 -0.15 7.25 -5.63
N LEU A 157 0.73 6.99 -6.58
CA LEU A 157 1.91 6.13 -6.42
C LEU A 157 3.16 7.00 -6.60
N SER A 158 4.06 6.94 -5.62
CA SER A 158 5.29 7.73 -5.62
C SER A 158 6.47 6.86 -5.21
N ALA A 159 7.51 6.81 -6.04
CA ALA A 159 8.70 5.99 -5.81
C ALA A 159 9.94 6.53 -6.51
N GLN A 160 11.11 5.94 -6.25
CA GLN A 160 12.27 6.10 -7.13
C GLN A 160 12.04 5.36 -8.44
N HIS A 161 11.60 4.10 -8.35
CA HIS A 161 11.29 3.23 -9.49
C HIS A 161 9.87 2.65 -9.33
N LEU A 162 9.08 2.66 -10.39
CA LEU A 162 7.78 2.00 -10.46
C LEU A 162 7.79 0.95 -11.57
N ASN A 163 7.51 -0.30 -11.21
CA ASN A 163 7.39 -1.39 -12.17
C ASN A 163 6.03 -2.07 -12.02
N GLN A 164 5.15 -1.86 -12.98
CA GLN A 164 3.89 -2.57 -13.11
C GLN A 164 4.04 -3.65 -14.18
N THR A 165 4.18 -4.90 -13.76
CA THR A 165 4.32 -6.03 -14.70
C THR A 165 2.98 -6.44 -15.29
N SER A 166 1.91 -6.25 -14.53
CA SER A 166 0.50 -6.47 -14.91
C SER A 166 -0.40 -5.86 -13.84
N GLY A 167 -1.72 -5.97 -14.02
CA GLY A 167 -2.71 -5.49 -13.08
C GLY A 167 -3.29 -4.13 -13.44
N THR A 168 -4.08 -3.57 -12.54
CA THR A 168 -4.82 -2.33 -12.79
C THR A 168 -4.63 -1.32 -11.67
N VAL A 169 -4.68 -0.04 -12.05
CA VAL A 169 -4.79 1.10 -11.13
C VAL A 169 -5.99 1.92 -11.56
N ASN A 170 -7.02 1.99 -10.72
CA ASN A 170 -8.27 2.69 -11.01
C ASN A 170 -8.55 3.75 -9.94
N ALA A 171 -8.92 4.93 -10.35
CA ALA A 171 -9.43 5.97 -9.47
C ALA A 171 -10.68 6.61 -10.06
N ALA A 172 -11.67 6.88 -9.21
CA ALA A 172 -12.88 7.59 -9.65
C ALA A 172 -12.57 9.03 -10.07
N GLU A 173 -11.53 9.64 -9.48
CA GLU A 173 -11.08 10.98 -9.82
C GLU A 173 -9.73 10.95 -10.55
N ASN A 174 -8.62 11.07 -9.83
CA ASN A 174 -7.33 11.26 -10.45
C ASN A 174 -6.38 10.09 -10.14
N VAL A 175 -5.57 9.72 -11.12
CA VAL A 175 -4.41 8.83 -10.97
C VAL A 175 -3.15 9.66 -11.17
N THR A 176 -2.24 9.60 -10.20
CA THR A 176 -0.93 10.27 -10.27
C THR A 176 0.17 9.23 -10.01
N LEU A 177 1.02 9.05 -10.99
CA LEU A 177 2.20 8.19 -10.92
C LEU A 177 3.44 9.07 -10.99
N THR A 178 4.25 9.07 -9.93
CA THR A 178 5.45 9.91 -9.84
C THR A 178 6.65 9.08 -9.49
N THR A 179 7.70 9.16 -10.31
CA THR A 179 9.00 8.57 -9.99
C THR A 179 10.12 9.58 -10.23
N THR A 180 11.20 9.44 -9.46
CA THR A 180 12.41 10.23 -9.70
C THR A 180 13.22 9.67 -10.87
N ASP A 181 13.27 8.35 -11.04
CA ASP A 181 14.08 7.69 -12.05
C ASP A 181 13.21 7.11 -13.18
N ASP A 182 12.67 5.91 -13.03
CA ASP A 182 11.98 5.24 -14.11
C ASP A 182 10.62 4.66 -13.74
N THR A 183 9.75 4.63 -14.72
CA THR A 183 8.43 4.01 -14.66
C THR A 183 8.25 3.05 -15.83
N THR A 184 7.91 1.79 -15.52
CA THR A 184 7.50 0.79 -16.51
C THR A 184 6.08 0.36 -16.24
N LEU A 185 5.19 0.52 -17.22
CA LEU A 185 3.78 0.20 -17.14
C LEU A 185 3.42 -0.84 -18.20
N LYS A 186 2.96 -2.01 -17.76
CA LYS A 186 2.46 -3.09 -18.63
C LYS A 186 1.02 -3.49 -18.35
N GLY A 187 0.41 -2.89 -17.33
CA GLY A 187 -0.98 -3.08 -16.97
C GLY A 187 -1.87 -1.97 -17.50
N ARG A 188 -2.93 -1.68 -16.77
CA ARG A 188 -3.92 -0.67 -17.12
C ARG A 188 -4.10 0.33 -15.98
N SER A 189 -4.02 1.62 -16.29
CA SER A 189 -4.30 2.72 -15.35
C SER A 189 -5.45 3.57 -15.87
N VAL A 190 -6.48 3.77 -15.07
CA VAL A 190 -7.70 4.48 -15.45
C VAL A 190 -8.04 5.54 -14.40
N ALA A 191 -8.13 6.77 -14.83
CA ALA A 191 -8.64 7.88 -14.04
C ALA A 191 -10.00 8.34 -14.57
N GLY A 192 -10.94 8.57 -13.68
CA GLY A 192 -12.24 9.14 -14.06
C GLY A 192 -12.15 10.60 -14.50
N LYS A 193 -11.12 11.31 -14.03
CA LYS A 193 -10.81 12.69 -14.41
C LYS A 193 -9.42 12.78 -15.05
N THR A 194 -8.40 13.10 -14.30
CA THR A 194 -7.05 13.36 -14.79
C THR A 194 -6.10 12.22 -14.48
N LEU A 195 -5.31 11.80 -15.45
CA LEU A 195 -4.20 10.87 -15.29
C LEU A 195 -2.90 11.62 -15.53
N THR A 196 -2.00 11.59 -14.55
CA THR A 196 -0.69 12.24 -14.64
C THR A 196 0.41 11.22 -14.39
N VAL A 197 1.38 11.14 -15.29
CA VAL A 197 2.62 10.40 -15.10
C VAL A 197 3.79 11.38 -15.16
N SER A 198 4.57 11.42 -14.08
CA SER A 198 5.80 12.22 -13.99
C SER A 198 6.97 11.31 -13.66
N SER A 199 7.97 11.25 -14.52
CA SER A 199 9.06 10.26 -14.42
C SER A 199 10.32 10.76 -15.10
N GLY A 200 11.50 10.33 -14.65
CA GLY A 200 12.75 10.54 -15.41
C GLY A 200 12.69 9.84 -16.75
N SER A 201 12.29 8.58 -16.77
CA SER A 201 11.99 7.83 -18.00
C SER A 201 10.70 7.04 -17.88
N LEU A 202 9.90 6.97 -18.94
CA LEU A 202 8.66 6.20 -19.00
C LEU A 202 8.70 5.19 -20.14
N ASN A 203 8.47 3.93 -19.79
CA ASN A 203 8.21 2.86 -20.75
C ASN A 203 6.76 2.37 -20.55
N ASN A 204 5.88 2.73 -21.47
CA ASN A 204 4.48 2.31 -21.45
C ASN A 204 4.23 1.21 -22.50
N GLY A 205 4.06 -0.01 -22.04
CA GLY A 205 3.58 -1.15 -22.83
C GLY A 205 2.13 -1.51 -22.53
N GLY A 206 1.49 -0.80 -21.59
CA GLY A 206 0.12 -1.00 -21.17
C GLY A 206 -0.86 0.03 -21.71
N THR A 207 -1.90 0.31 -20.94
CA THR A 207 -2.96 1.25 -21.33
C THR A 207 -3.16 2.29 -20.23
N LEU A 208 -3.07 3.56 -20.60
CA LEU A 208 -3.36 4.72 -19.77
C LEU A 208 -4.64 5.38 -20.29
N VAL A 209 -5.64 5.54 -19.42
CA VAL A 209 -6.93 6.13 -19.79
C VAL A 209 -7.28 7.24 -18.82
N ALA A 210 -7.58 8.43 -19.34
CA ALA A 210 -8.12 9.54 -18.58
C ALA A 210 -9.54 9.85 -19.03
N GLY A 211 -10.40 10.23 -18.09
CA GLY A 211 -11.74 10.69 -18.38
C GLY A 211 -11.77 12.11 -18.95
N ARG A 212 -10.73 12.91 -18.68
CA ARG A 212 -10.54 14.26 -19.18
C ARG A 212 -9.14 14.42 -19.78
N ASP A 213 -8.14 14.64 -18.92
CA ASP A 213 -6.80 15.00 -19.35
C ASP A 213 -5.80 13.91 -19.00
N ALA A 214 -5.00 13.48 -19.95
CA ALA A 214 -3.85 12.63 -19.76
C ALA A 214 -2.58 13.47 -19.92
N THR A 215 -1.78 13.58 -18.86
CA THR A 215 -0.53 14.33 -18.87
C THR A 215 0.65 13.41 -18.62
N VAL A 216 1.61 13.43 -19.52
CA VAL A 216 2.90 12.71 -19.39
C VAL A 216 4.04 13.71 -19.36
N LYS A 217 4.78 13.74 -18.25
CA LYS A 217 5.97 14.55 -18.04
C LYS A 217 7.16 13.62 -17.83
N THR A 218 8.05 13.52 -18.80
CA THR A 218 9.17 12.59 -18.73
C THR A 218 10.35 13.07 -19.54
N GLY A 219 11.56 12.73 -19.13
CA GLY A 219 12.79 13.00 -19.90
C GLY A 219 12.87 12.12 -21.14
N THR A 220 12.52 10.83 -21.03
CA THR A 220 12.44 9.89 -22.15
C THR A 220 11.12 9.13 -22.12
N PHE A 221 10.51 8.96 -23.30
CA PHE A 221 9.23 8.27 -23.41
C PHE A 221 9.27 7.20 -24.51
N SER A 222 9.08 5.95 -24.11
CA SER A 222 8.84 4.84 -25.03
C SER A 222 7.39 4.36 -24.84
N ASN A 223 6.61 4.34 -25.89
CA ASN A 223 5.21 3.94 -25.85
C ASN A 223 4.91 2.90 -26.93
N THR A 224 4.76 1.65 -26.52
CA THR A 224 4.26 0.56 -27.38
C THR A 224 2.82 0.19 -27.04
N GLY A 225 2.27 0.78 -25.98
CA GLY A 225 0.89 0.63 -25.54
C GLY A 225 -0.02 1.76 -26.02
N ALA A 226 -0.93 2.19 -25.16
CA ALA A 226 -1.90 3.23 -25.47
C ALA A 226 -1.97 4.30 -24.38
N VAL A 227 -2.17 5.54 -24.79
CA VAL A 227 -2.57 6.67 -23.96
C VAL A 227 -3.85 7.23 -24.55
N GLN A 228 -4.92 7.26 -23.80
CA GLN A 228 -6.26 7.60 -24.29
C GLN A 228 -6.95 8.60 -23.36
N GLU A 229 -7.60 9.58 -23.97
CA GLU A 229 -8.60 10.41 -23.32
C GLU A 229 -9.98 9.96 -23.79
N ARG A 230 -10.94 9.88 -22.87
CA ARG A 230 -12.32 9.59 -23.26
C ARG A 230 -12.92 10.85 -23.86
N PRO A 231 -13.49 10.79 -25.08
CA PRO A 231 -14.20 11.93 -25.63
C PRO A 231 -15.31 12.37 -24.67
N GLU A 232 -15.43 13.65 -24.43
CA GLU A 232 -16.62 14.19 -23.74
C GLU A 232 -17.85 13.77 -24.53
N SER A 233 -18.77 13.03 -23.89
CA SER A 233 -20.08 12.78 -24.47
C SER A 233 -20.82 14.12 -24.51
N HIS A 234 -20.89 14.75 -25.66
CA HIS A 234 -21.76 15.90 -25.88
C HIS A 234 -23.20 15.43 -25.61
N ARG A 235 -23.71 15.74 -24.43
CA ARG A 235 -25.14 15.65 -24.18
C ARG A 235 -25.77 16.83 -24.94
N HIS A 236 -26.45 16.53 -26.05
CA HIS A 236 -27.38 17.41 -26.69
C HIS A 236 -28.69 17.47 -25.88
#